data_0546836d8b4e06dc087f10aca0e6d554
#
_entry.id   0546836d8b4e06dc087f10aca0e6d554
#
_cell.length_a   1.000
_cell.length_b   1.000
_cell.length_c   1.000
_cell.angle_alpha   90.00
_cell.angle_beta   90.00
_cell.angle_gamma   90.00
#
_symmetry.space_group_name_H-M   'P 1'
#
loop_
_entity.id
_entity.type
_entity.pdbx_description
1 polymer ?
#
loop_
_entity_poly.entity_id
_entity_poly.type
_entity_poly.pdbx_seq_one_letter_code
_entity_poly.pdbx_strand_id
1 'polypeptide(L)'
;MREGAPRGARLRMIDLQGAFLAPPEYDLVCVLCDSYVELAETEIAEHCAAVRPALPDAPDAETFARRFDLLTLTRKGKDHARFLYAARERGDERFLAYAPTTVRQLKRAAARASVRDARLADLAALIHELPESPCAR
;
A
#
# COMPACT_ATOMS: atom_id res chain seq x y z
N MET A 1 22.40 12.54 1.16
CA MET A 1 22.63 12.34 -0.30
C MET A 1 22.71 10.85 -0.55
N ARG A 2 21.70 10.24 -1.21
CA ARG A 2 21.80 8.84 -1.66
C ARG A 2 22.65 8.84 -2.92
N GLU A 3 23.72 8.06 -2.94
CA GLU A 3 24.54 7.87 -4.14
C GLU A 3 23.64 7.34 -5.27
N GLY A 4 23.62 8.04 -6.39
CA GLY A 4 22.89 7.63 -7.58
C GLY A 4 23.44 6.30 -8.10
N ALA A 5 22.59 5.48 -8.69
CA ALA A 5 22.99 4.23 -9.31
C ALA A 5 24.15 4.48 -10.31
N PRO A 6 25.16 3.59 -10.37
CA PRO A 6 26.31 3.78 -11.25
C PRO A 6 25.85 3.91 -12.71
N ARG A 7 26.46 4.86 -13.44
CA ARG A 7 26.19 5.05 -14.87
C ARG A 7 26.42 3.73 -15.62
N GLY A 8 25.37 3.22 -16.27
CA GLY A 8 25.40 1.94 -16.98
C GLY A 8 24.69 0.79 -16.26
N ALA A 9 24.15 0.99 -15.06
CA ALA A 9 23.29 0.00 -14.40
C ALA A 9 22.05 -0.27 -15.25
N ARG A 10 21.81 -1.53 -15.60
CA ARG A 10 20.58 -1.96 -16.29
C ARG A 10 19.60 -2.49 -15.26
N LEU A 11 18.40 -1.91 -15.21
CA LEU A 11 17.29 -2.49 -14.47
C LEU A 11 16.88 -3.81 -15.13
N ARG A 12 16.69 -4.84 -14.30
CA ARG A 12 16.17 -6.13 -14.74
C ARG A 12 14.90 -6.43 -13.97
N MET A 13 13.87 -6.87 -14.69
CA MET A 13 12.63 -7.33 -14.11
C MET A 13 12.80 -8.79 -13.65
N ILE A 14 12.38 -9.09 -12.42
CA ILE A 14 12.43 -10.43 -11.81
C ILE A 14 11.04 -10.74 -11.24
N ASP A 15 10.80 -11.98 -10.82
CA ASP A 15 9.57 -12.46 -10.18
C ASP A 15 8.30 -12.29 -11.03
N LEU A 16 8.39 -12.53 -12.33
CA LEU A 16 7.26 -12.42 -13.26
C LEU A 16 6.26 -13.58 -13.14
N GLN A 17 6.60 -14.65 -12.43
CA GLN A 17 5.78 -15.86 -12.30
C GLN A 17 4.46 -15.65 -11.55
N GLY A 18 4.31 -14.57 -10.80
CA GLY A 18 3.09 -14.20 -10.10
C GLY A 18 2.25 -13.14 -10.80
N ALA A 19 2.53 -12.85 -12.09
CA ALA A 19 1.82 -11.82 -12.83
C ALA A 19 0.33 -12.19 -13.02
N PHE A 20 -0.55 -11.21 -12.83
CA PHE A 20 -2.00 -11.33 -13.02
C PHE A 20 -2.57 -10.02 -13.53
N LEU A 21 -3.79 -10.08 -14.09
CA LEU A 21 -4.49 -8.89 -14.55
C LEU A 21 -5.04 -8.12 -13.36
N ALA A 22 -4.63 -6.86 -13.22
CA ALA A 22 -5.07 -5.94 -12.18
C ALA A 22 -5.16 -4.51 -12.75
N PRO A 23 -5.85 -3.60 -12.06
CA PRO A 23 -5.74 -2.18 -12.38
C PRO A 23 -4.28 -1.73 -12.32
N PRO A 24 -3.84 -0.84 -13.24
CA PRO A 24 -2.42 -0.45 -13.34
C PRO A 24 -1.87 0.21 -12.08
N GLU A 25 -2.74 0.77 -11.22
CA GLU A 25 -2.36 1.35 -9.92
C GLU A 25 -1.90 0.30 -8.90
N TYR A 26 -2.15 -1.01 -9.14
CA TYR A 26 -1.78 -2.06 -8.18
C TYR A 26 -0.27 -2.10 -7.90
N ASP A 27 0.55 -2.04 -8.94
CA ASP A 27 2.01 -2.07 -8.78
C ASP A 27 2.52 -0.79 -8.11
N LEU A 28 1.89 0.36 -8.39
CA LEU A 28 2.20 1.61 -7.69
C LEU A 28 1.93 1.48 -6.18
N VAL A 29 0.80 0.90 -5.80
CA VAL A 29 0.48 0.64 -4.38
C VAL A 29 1.53 -0.28 -3.76
N CYS A 30 1.97 -1.33 -4.47
CA CYS A 30 2.99 -2.23 -3.96
C CYS A 30 4.32 -1.53 -3.67
N VAL A 31 4.70 -0.55 -4.51
CA VAL A 31 5.96 0.19 -4.38
C VAL A 31 5.83 1.37 -3.41
N LEU A 32 4.80 2.21 -3.58
CA LEU A 32 4.67 3.47 -2.84
C LEU A 32 4.09 3.29 -1.43
N CYS A 33 3.30 2.23 -1.23
CA CYS A 33 2.74 1.86 0.07
C CYS A 33 3.40 0.60 0.63
N ASP A 34 4.71 0.41 0.41
CA ASP A 34 5.44 -0.73 0.97
C ASP A 34 5.39 -0.69 2.51
N SER A 35 5.23 -1.87 3.12
CA SER A 35 5.21 -2.01 4.58
C SER A 35 6.61 -1.90 5.19
N TYR A 36 7.65 -2.14 4.40
CA TYR A 36 9.06 -2.13 4.86
C TYR A 36 9.72 -0.76 4.74
N VAL A 37 9.20 0.11 3.86
CA VAL A 37 9.74 1.45 3.62
C VAL A 37 8.60 2.46 3.68
N GLU A 38 8.60 3.32 4.68
CA GLU A 38 7.59 4.37 4.81
C GLU A 38 8.02 5.61 4.02
N LEU A 39 7.25 5.96 2.99
CA LEU A 39 7.37 7.21 2.26
C LEU A 39 6.45 8.27 2.87
N ALA A 40 6.83 9.54 2.79
CA ALA A 40 5.95 10.64 3.16
C ALA A 40 4.75 10.72 2.20
N GLU A 41 3.60 11.17 2.70
CA GLU A 41 2.39 11.30 1.85
C GLU A 41 2.60 12.26 0.67
N THR A 42 3.43 13.29 0.85
CA THR A 42 3.82 14.21 -0.21
C THR A 42 4.61 13.51 -1.31
N GLU A 43 5.56 12.63 -0.95
CA GLU A 43 6.34 11.83 -1.91
C GLU A 43 5.42 10.87 -2.69
N ILE A 44 4.50 10.20 -1.98
CA ILE A 44 3.51 9.31 -2.62
C ILE A 44 2.66 10.10 -3.62
N ALA A 45 2.15 11.29 -3.22
CA ALA A 45 1.32 12.13 -4.08
C ALA A 45 2.08 12.62 -5.31
N GLU A 46 3.34 13.04 -5.17
CA GLU A 46 4.20 13.47 -6.27
C GLU A 46 4.44 12.33 -7.28
N HIS A 47 4.78 11.13 -6.79
CA HIS A 47 4.97 9.97 -7.66
C HIS A 47 3.67 9.56 -8.36
N CYS A 48 2.54 9.57 -7.66
CA CYS A 48 1.22 9.30 -8.26
C CYS A 48 0.88 10.31 -9.36
N ALA A 49 1.10 11.60 -9.11
CA ALA A 49 0.85 12.65 -10.10
C ALA A 49 1.73 12.52 -11.34
N ALA A 50 3.01 12.14 -11.15
CA ALA A 50 3.96 11.95 -12.24
C ALA A 50 3.64 10.72 -13.11
N VAL A 51 3.20 9.61 -12.49
CA VAL A 51 2.97 8.34 -13.20
C VAL A 51 1.57 8.26 -13.82
N ARG A 52 0.54 8.84 -13.19
CA ARG A 52 -0.85 8.74 -13.63
C ARG A 52 -1.06 9.01 -15.14
N PRO A 53 -0.49 10.07 -15.74
CA PRO A 53 -0.70 10.35 -17.16
C PRO A 53 -0.09 9.29 -18.11
N ALA A 54 0.88 8.51 -17.61
CA ALA A 54 1.56 7.47 -18.37
C ALA A 54 0.92 6.08 -18.22
N LEU A 55 -0.12 5.95 -17.40
CA LEU A 55 -0.85 4.68 -17.26
C LEU A 55 -1.61 4.36 -18.54
N PRO A 56 -1.83 3.06 -18.86
CA PRO A 56 -2.43 2.64 -20.13
C PRO A 56 -3.80 3.26 -20.44
N ASP A 57 -4.62 3.49 -19.41
CA ASP A 57 -5.95 4.10 -19.54
C ASP A 57 -5.96 5.61 -19.19
N ALA A 58 -4.80 6.19 -18.86
CA ALA A 58 -4.62 7.59 -18.51
C ALA A 58 -5.79 8.15 -17.66
N PRO A 59 -6.12 7.54 -16.49
CA PRO A 59 -7.31 7.87 -15.74
C PRO A 59 -7.29 9.34 -15.27
N ASP A 60 -8.48 9.94 -15.12
CA ASP A 60 -8.58 11.22 -14.42
C ASP A 60 -8.14 11.10 -12.95
N ALA A 61 -7.91 12.24 -12.30
CA ALA A 61 -7.36 12.27 -10.95
C ALA A 61 -8.27 11.60 -9.91
N GLU A 62 -9.60 11.74 -10.05
CA GLU A 62 -10.56 11.17 -9.11
C GLU A 62 -10.67 9.65 -9.27
N THR A 63 -10.76 9.17 -10.50
CA THR A 63 -10.76 7.73 -10.82
C THR A 63 -9.47 7.07 -10.32
N PHE A 64 -8.32 7.69 -10.58
CA PHE A 64 -7.03 7.20 -10.09
C PHE A 64 -7.01 7.13 -8.56
N ALA A 65 -7.36 8.23 -7.88
CA ALA A 65 -7.33 8.30 -6.42
C ALA A 65 -8.25 7.25 -5.77
N ARG A 66 -9.46 7.05 -6.34
CA ARG A 66 -10.39 6.02 -5.89
C ARG A 66 -9.79 4.62 -6.02
N ARG A 67 -9.25 4.27 -7.19
CA ARG A 67 -8.61 2.96 -7.43
C ARG A 67 -7.42 2.76 -6.51
N PHE A 68 -6.55 3.76 -6.38
CA PHE A 68 -5.37 3.71 -5.53
C PHE A 68 -5.73 3.43 -4.07
N ASP A 69 -6.73 4.15 -3.51
CA ASP A 69 -7.15 3.94 -2.13
C ASP A 69 -7.78 2.54 -1.92
N LEU A 70 -8.65 2.08 -2.83
CA LEU A 70 -9.25 0.74 -2.73
C LEU A 70 -8.21 -0.39 -2.85
N LEU A 71 -7.23 -0.23 -3.72
CA LEU A 71 -6.12 -1.17 -3.86
C LEU A 71 -5.22 -1.15 -2.63
N THR A 72 -4.99 0.03 -2.03
CA THR A 72 -4.26 0.16 -0.77
C THR A 72 -4.98 -0.57 0.36
N LEU A 73 -6.31 -0.41 0.49
CA LEU A 73 -7.12 -1.15 1.46
C LEU A 73 -6.94 -2.66 1.32
N THR A 74 -7.08 -3.16 0.09
CA THR A 74 -6.96 -4.59 -0.19
C THR A 74 -5.54 -5.10 0.09
N ARG A 75 -4.53 -4.41 -0.40
CA ARG A 75 -3.13 -4.82 -0.28
C ARG A 75 -2.66 -4.75 1.17
N LYS A 76 -2.90 -3.65 1.86
CA LYS A 76 -2.46 -3.47 3.25
C LYS A 76 -3.27 -4.32 4.24
N GLY A 77 -4.55 -4.53 4.00
CA GLY A 77 -5.35 -5.49 4.77
C GLY A 77 -4.78 -6.90 4.69
N LYS A 78 -4.42 -7.35 3.49
CA LYS A 78 -3.75 -8.63 3.27
C LYS A 78 -2.39 -8.70 3.96
N ASP A 79 -1.55 -7.67 3.85
CA ASP A 79 -0.23 -7.64 4.48
C ASP A 79 -0.36 -7.72 6.01
N HIS A 80 -1.26 -6.92 6.61
CA HIS A 80 -1.52 -6.95 8.04
C HIS A 80 -1.98 -8.33 8.52
N ALA A 81 -2.96 -8.93 7.83
CA ALA A 81 -3.44 -10.27 8.16
C ALA A 81 -2.32 -11.33 8.07
N ARG A 82 -1.44 -11.25 7.06
CA ARG A 82 -0.28 -12.15 6.93
C ARG A 82 0.73 -12.00 8.06
N PHE A 83 0.99 -10.78 8.52
CA PHE A 83 1.90 -10.52 9.64
C PHE A 83 1.35 -11.12 10.93
N LEU A 84 0.06 -10.91 11.21
CA LEU A 84 -0.60 -11.51 12.37
C LEU A 84 -0.64 -13.03 12.29
N TYR A 85 -0.93 -13.60 11.12
CA TYR A 85 -0.94 -15.03 10.91
C TYR A 85 0.45 -15.65 11.13
N ALA A 86 1.50 -15.01 10.60
CA ALA A 86 2.87 -15.50 10.79
C ALA A 86 3.24 -15.53 12.28
N ALA A 87 2.90 -14.49 13.03
CA ALA A 87 3.18 -14.42 14.44
C ALA A 87 2.37 -15.44 15.26
N ARG A 88 1.05 -15.54 15.03
CA ARG A 88 0.15 -16.36 15.83
C ARG A 88 0.25 -17.85 15.54
N GLU A 89 0.28 -18.22 14.25
CA GLU A 89 0.19 -19.61 13.84
C GLU A 89 1.57 -20.24 13.56
N ARG A 90 2.59 -19.43 13.31
CA ARG A 90 3.94 -19.91 12.98
C ARG A 90 5.00 -19.50 13.99
N GLY A 91 4.65 -18.69 15.00
CA GLY A 91 5.60 -18.14 15.95
C GLY A 91 6.66 -17.21 15.33
N ASP A 92 6.40 -16.71 14.12
CA ASP A 92 7.32 -15.83 13.40
C ASP A 92 6.90 -14.36 13.58
N GLU A 93 7.46 -13.71 14.60
CA GLU A 93 7.14 -12.34 14.97
C GLU A 93 7.92 -11.29 14.18
N ARG A 94 8.86 -11.67 13.32
CA ARG A 94 9.74 -10.72 12.59
C ARG A 94 8.96 -9.68 11.80
N PHE A 95 7.79 -10.04 11.28
CA PHE A 95 6.95 -9.16 10.49
C PHE A 95 6.11 -8.18 11.31
N LEU A 96 5.97 -8.39 12.63
CA LEU A 96 5.21 -7.47 13.50
C LEU A 96 5.84 -6.07 13.56
N ALA A 97 7.15 -5.97 13.33
CA ALA A 97 7.85 -4.68 13.23
C ALA A 97 7.29 -3.77 12.13
N TYR A 98 6.66 -4.33 11.11
CA TYR A 98 6.09 -3.60 9.97
C TYR A 98 4.57 -3.33 10.10
N ALA A 99 3.94 -3.91 11.12
CA ALA A 99 2.51 -3.75 11.36
C ALA A 99 2.11 -2.27 11.60
N PRO A 100 2.85 -1.46 12.37
CA PRO A 100 2.51 -0.05 12.60
C PRO A 100 2.38 0.74 11.30
N THR A 101 3.37 0.67 10.42
CA THR A 101 3.35 1.36 9.11
C THR A 101 2.18 0.86 8.25
N THR A 102 1.96 -0.46 8.20
CA THR A 102 0.86 -1.06 7.45
C THR A 102 -0.50 -0.58 7.94
N VAL A 103 -0.71 -0.52 9.26
CA VAL A 103 -1.98 -0.06 9.85
C VAL A 103 -2.19 1.43 9.60
N ARG A 104 -1.16 2.28 9.72
CA ARG A 104 -1.26 3.71 9.39
C ARG A 104 -1.68 3.93 7.94
N GLN A 105 -1.04 3.23 7.00
CA GLN A 105 -1.41 3.29 5.57
C GLN A 105 -2.85 2.82 5.33
N LEU A 106 -3.27 1.75 6.00
CA LEU A 106 -4.63 1.22 5.91
C LEU A 106 -5.66 2.25 6.42
N LYS A 107 -5.42 2.86 7.58
CA LYS A 107 -6.28 3.90 8.16
C LYS A 107 -6.41 5.12 7.23
N ARG A 108 -5.29 5.60 6.69
CA ARG A 108 -5.27 6.73 5.75
C ARG A 108 -6.08 6.43 4.48
N ALA A 109 -5.88 5.26 3.89
CA ALA A 109 -6.64 4.85 2.71
C ALA A 109 -8.13 4.69 3.01
N ALA A 110 -8.50 4.12 4.17
CA ALA A 110 -9.89 3.98 4.60
C ALA A 110 -10.58 5.33 4.79
N ALA A 111 -9.92 6.27 5.43
CA ALA A 111 -10.43 7.63 5.61
C ALA A 111 -10.69 8.32 4.26
N ARG A 112 -9.74 8.26 3.32
CA ARG A 112 -9.92 8.86 1.99
C ARG A 112 -11.00 8.15 1.17
N ALA A 113 -11.06 6.82 1.23
CA ALA A 113 -12.05 6.04 0.51
C ALA A 113 -13.47 6.28 1.02
N SER A 114 -13.69 6.40 2.34
CA SER A 114 -15.00 6.65 2.94
C SER A 114 -15.54 8.05 2.63
N VAL A 115 -14.67 9.04 2.47
CA VAL A 115 -15.07 10.40 2.01
C VAL A 115 -15.61 10.36 0.57
N ARG A 116 -15.04 9.49 -0.29
CA ARG A 116 -15.49 9.34 -1.69
C ARG A 116 -16.69 8.40 -1.84
N ASP A 117 -16.84 7.43 -0.94
CA ASP A 117 -17.91 6.44 -0.99
C ASP A 117 -18.42 6.15 0.42
N ALA A 118 -19.57 6.74 0.76
CA ALA A 118 -20.20 6.60 2.08
C ALA A 118 -20.50 5.13 2.46
N ARG A 119 -20.60 4.21 1.49
CA ARG A 119 -20.81 2.77 1.76
C ARG A 119 -19.61 2.13 2.48
N LEU A 120 -18.46 2.79 2.46
CA LEU A 120 -17.26 2.35 3.15
C LEU A 120 -17.10 2.91 4.56
N ALA A 121 -18.07 3.68 5.06
CA ALA A 121 -17.98 4.35 6.36
C ALA A 121 -17.81 3.35 7.52
N ASP A 122 -18.60 2.28 7.56
CA ASP A 122 -18.51 1.25 8.61
C ASP A 122 -17.16 0.51 8.55
N LEU A 123 -16.69 0.18 7.34
CA LEU A 123 -15.37 -0.42 7.15
C LEU A 123 -14.26 0.52 7.63
N ALA A 124 -14.35 1.81 7.31
CA ALA A 124 -13.37 2.79 7.73
C ALA A 124 -13.34 2.95 9.26
N ALA A 125 -14.51 2.92 9.92
CA ALA A 125 -14.62 2.93 11.37
C ALA A 125 -13.92 1.72 12.00
N LEU A 126 -14.21 0.51 11.50
CA LEU A 126 -13.56 -0.72 11.97
C LEU A 126 -12.02 -0.69 11.77
N ILE A 127 -11.56 -0.19 10.63
CA ILE A 127 -10.12 -0.06 10.35
C ILE A 127 -9.49 0.97 11.29
N HIS A 128 -10.20 2.04 11.65
CA HIS A 128 -9.69 3.06 12.56
C HIS A 128 -9.42 2.51 13.96
N GLU A 129 -10.18 1.52 14.41
CA GLU A 129 -10.00 0.84 15.70
C GLU A 129 -8.80 -0.12 15.74
N LEU A 130 -8.20 -0.46 14.59
CA LEU A 130 -7.04 -1.35 14.57
C LEU A 130 -5.87 -0.74 15.37
N PRO A 131 -5.27 -1.50 16.30
CA PRO A 131 -4.09 -1.04 17.01
C PRO A 131 -2.89 -0.95 16.05
N GLU A 132 -2.13 0.13 16.12
CA GLU A 132 -0.91 0.27 15.31
C GLU A 132 0.19 -0.69 15.79
N SER A 133 0.26 -0.92 17.09
CA SER A 133 1.16 -1.93 17.64
C SER A 133 0.34 -3.15 18.05
N PRO A 134 0.57 -4.33 17.43
CA PRO A 134 -0.07 -5.54 17.90
C PRO A 134 0.37 -5.80 19.34
N CYS A 135 -0.61 -6.00 20.25
CA CYS A 135 -0.28 -6.43 21.60
C CYS A 135 0.45 -7.77 21.51
N ALA A 136 1.69 -7.79 21.98
CA ALA A 136 2.34 -9.05 22.36
C ALA A 136 1.46 -9.69 23.46
N ARG A 137 0.91 -10.86 23.19
CA ARG A 137 0.25 -11.67 24.22
C ARG A 137 1.27 -12.55 24.88
#